data_16085221f3cd38624261dac1ace30e83
#
_entry.id   16085221f3cd38624261dac1ace30e83
#
_cell.length_a   1.000
_cell.length_b   1.000
_cell.length_c   1.000
_cell.angle_alpha   90.00
_cell.angle_beta   90.00
_cell.angle_gamma   90.00
#
_symmetry.space_group_name_H-M   'P 1'
#
loop_
_entity.id
_entity.type
_entity.pdbx_description
1 polymer ?
#
loop_
_entity_poly.entity_id
_entity_poly.type
_entity_poly.pdbx_seq_one_letter_code
_entity_poly.pdbx_strand_id
1 'polypeptide(L)'
;MEVDILLPAPQTDMGLWPALACDQFTSQPEYWQKAEALTQNAPSTLHITLPEAYLESQDVDGRIAAIHTAMADYRARVLTRGVHGFVYVERATQSGVRQGLVGAVDLEAYSYEKGSAPLVRPSENTIVERIPPRLAVRRGAPLETPHIMMLLDDAACGVVEPFAKKKAARETLYDTELMLGGGHIAGWAVTD
;
A
#
# COMPACT_ATOMS: atom_id res chain seq x y z
N MET A 1 -12.63 7.25 6.61
CA MET A 1 -12.73 8.69 6.24
C MET A 1 -12.14 8.87 4.85
N GLU A 2 -12.65 9.81 4.10
CA GLU A 2 -12.09 10.23 2.83
C GLU A 2 -10.66 10.77 3.02
N VAL A 3 -9.84 10.60 1.97
CA VAL A 3 -8.44 11.01 1.98
C VAL A 3 -7.98 11.37 0.57
N ASP A 4 -6.94 12.19 0.48
CA ASP A 4 -6.27 12.47 -0.79
C ASP A 4 -5.37 11.30 -1.18
N ILE A 5 -5.75 10.57 -2.22
CA ILE A 5 -5.01 9.43 -2.76
C ILE A 5 -4.31 9.88 -4.02
N LEU A 6 -2.98 9.83 -4.02
CA LEU A 6 -2.17 10.19 -5.17
C LEU A 6 -1.94 8.99 -6.10
N LEU A 7 -2.00 9.26 -7.39
CA LEU A 7 -1.86 8.27 -8.44
C LEU A 7 -0.73 8.66 -9.41
N PRO A 8 -0.03 7.69 -10.00
CA PRO A 8 1.00 7.98 -10.98
C PRO A 8 0.43 8.64 -12.23
N ALA A 9 1.27 9.39 -12.92
CA ALA A 9 0.95 10.00 -14.20
C ALA A 9 0.52 8.94 -15.23
N PRO A 10 -0.32 9.28 -16.23
CA PRO A 10 -0.85 8.31 -17.19
C PRO A 10 0.22 7.58 -18.02
N GLN A 11 1.38 8.19 -18.20
CA GLN A 11 2.52 7.60 -18.94
C GLN A 11 3.37 6.64 -18.11
N THR A 12 3.08 6.49 -16.81
CA THR A 12 3.82 5.56 -15.94
C THR A 12 3.52 4.12 -16.35
N ASP A 13 4.56 3.31 -16.48
CA ASP A 13 4.41 1.87 -16.75
C ASP A 13 3.79 1.17 -15.54
N MET A 14 2.51 0.84 -15.66
CA MET A 14 1.76 0.19 -14.60
C MET A 14 2.16 -1.27 -14.38
N GLY A 15 2.89 -1.90 -15.29
CA GLY A 15 3.49 -3.23 -15.08
C GLY A 15 4.70 -3.19 -14.13
N LEU A 16 5.34 -2.03 -13.98
CA LEU A 16 6.50 -1.81 -13.10
C LEU A 16 6.18 -0.95 -11.87
N TRP A 17 5.06 -0.19 -11.91
CA TRP A 17 4.69 0.71 -10.83
C TRP A 17 4.36 0.00 -9.51
N PRO A 18 3.39 -0.94 -9.46
CA PRO A 18 2.99 -1.55 -8.19
C PRO A 18 3.94 -2.68 -7.80
N ALA A 19 4.56 -2.57 -6.64
CA ALA A 19 5.29 -3.65 -5.99
C ALA A 19 4.39 -4.43 -5.04
N LEU A 20 4.80 -5.65 -4.67
CA LEU A 20 4.14 -6.41 -3.61
C LEU A 20 4.30 -5.71 -2.24
N ALA A 21 3.45 -6.09 -1.30
CA ALA A 21 3.55 -5.59 0.07
C ALA A 21 4.93 -5.90 0.66
N CYS A 22 5.51 -4.94 1.37
CA CYS A 22 6.89 -4.99 1.85
C CYS A 22 7.16 -6.10 2.87
N ASP A 23 6.13 -6.67 3.47
CA ASP A 23 6.15 -7.80 4.40
C ASP A 23 6.11 -9.18 3.71
N GLN A 24 6.05 -9.21 2.39
CA GLN A 24 6.13 -10.45 1.62
C GLN A 24 7.59 -10.83 1.34
N PHE A 25 7.85 -12.13 1.12
CA PHE A 25 9.18 -12.64 0.76
C PHE A 25 10.31 -12.18 1.70
N THR A 26 10.02 -12.09 3.01
CA THR A 26 10.96 -11.58 4.01
C THR A 26 12.24 -12.43 4.13
N SER A 27 12.14 -13.73 3.86
CA SER A 27 13.26 -14.69 3.84
C SER A 27 13.82 -14.98 2.45
N GLN A 28 13.39 -14.23 1.43
CA GLN A 28 13.74 -14.44 0.02
C GLN A 28 14.25 -13.12 -0.59
N PRO A 29 15.41 -12.62 -0.18
CA PRO A 29 15.93 -11.32 -0.66
C PRO A 29 16.15 -11.30 -2.17
N GLU A 30 16.35 -12.44 -2.82
CA GLU A 30 16.48 -12.58 -4.28
C GLU A 30 15.21 -12.16 -5.03
N TYR A 31 14.03 -12.25 -4.43
CA TYR A 31 12.80 -11.69 -5.01
C TYR A 31 12.92 -10.18 -5.14
N TRP A 32 13.33 -9.52 -4.08
CA TRP A 32 13.46 -8.06 -4.03
C TRP A 32 14.58 -7.56 -4.95
N GLN A 33 15.70 -8.29 -5.01
CA GLN A 33 16.81 -7.98 -5.95
C GLN A 33 16.34 -8.03 -7.42
N LYS A 34 15.50 -9.01 -7.78
CA LYS A 34 14.90 -9.07 -9.13
C LYS A 34 13.95 -7.92 -9.38
N ALA A 35 13.10 -7.56 -8.39
CA ALA A 35 12.19 -6.43 -8.48
C ALA A 35 12.95 -5.10 -8.63
N GLU A 36 14.02 -4.89 -7.86
CA GLU A 36 14.92 -3.72 -7.97
C GLU A 36 15.57 -3.64 -9.36
N ALA A 37 16.06 -4.75 -9.90
CA ALA A 37 16.63 -4.80 -11.23
C ALA A 37 15.62 -4.45 -12.35
N LEU A 38 14.37 -4.91 -12.23
CA LEU A 38 13.30 -4.60 -13.18
C LEU A 38 12.90 -3.12 -13.14
N THR A 39 12.90 -2.51 -11.96
CA THR A 39 12.42 -1.15 -11.74
C THR A 39 13.53 -0.10 -11.78
N GLN A 40 14.79 -0.48 -11.98
CA GLN A 40 15.96 0.39 -11.89
C GLN A 40 15.82 1.71 -12.65
N ASN A 41 15.17 1.70 -13.81
CA ASN A 41 15.04 2.87 -14.70
C ASN A 41 13.59 3.35 -14.87
N ALA A 42 12.68 2.89 -14.03
CA ALA A 42 11.26 3.25 -14.08
C ALA A 42 10.73 3.60 -12.70
N PRO A 43 9.78 4.52 -12.57
CA PRO A 43 9.09 4.77 -11.31
C PRO A 43 8.40 3.50 -10.79
N SER A 44 8.56 3.21 -9.50
CA SER A 44 7.92 2.08 -8.83
C SER A 44 7.65 2.37 -7.35
N THR A 45 6.58 1.83 -6.81
CA THR A 45 6.31 1.89 -5.36
C THR A 45 7.39 1.21 -4.54
N LEU A 46 8.20 0.32 -5.16
CA LEU A 46 9.36 -0.28 -4.49
C LEU A 46 10.37 0.78 -4.03
N HIS A 47 10.56 1.87 -4.79
CA HIS A 47 11.52 2.92 -4.44
C HIS A 47 11.06 3.82 -3.27
N ILE A 48 9.79 3.76 -2.89
CA ILE A 48 9.21 4.53 -1.80
C ILE A 48 8.74 3.65 -0.63
N THR A 49 9.21 2.40 -0.59
CA THR A 49 8.87 1.41 0.43
C THR A 49 10.13 0.69 0.88
N LEU A 50 10.23 0.32 2.15
CA LEU A 50 11.33 -0.52 2.67
C LEU A 50 10.85 -1.96 2.82
N PRO A 51 11.29 -2.90 1.95
CA PRO A 51 11.00 -4.32 2.14
C PRO A 51 11.57 -4.85 3.45
N GLU A 52 10.79 -5.70 4.15
CA GLU A 52 11.22 -6.26 5.44
C GLU A 52 12.49 -7.13 5.33
N ALA A 53 12.75 -7.70 4.16
CA ALA A 53 13.97 -8.42 3.88
C ALA A 53 15.26 -7.57 4.08
N TYR A 54 15.13 -6.24 4.11
CA TYR A 54 16.25 -5.30 4.28
C TYR A 54 16.27 -4.59 5.64
N LEU A 55 15.35 -4.87 6.56
CA LEU A 55 15.29 -4.21 7.87
C LEU A 55 16.56 -4.38 8.71
N GLU A 56 17.24 -5.51 8.55
CA GLU A 56 18.48 -5.84 9.27
C GLU A 56 19.73 -5.66 8.39
N SER A 57 19.60 -5.02 7.20
CA SER A 57 20.75 -4.79 6.34
C SER A 57 21.70 -3.74 6.94
N GLN A 58 22.99 -3.88 6.66
CA GLN A 58 24.01 -2.90 7.10
C GLN A 58 23.79 -1.50 6.51
N ASP A 59 23.08 -1.39 5.39
CA ASP A 59 22.78 -0.13 4.68
C ASP A 59 21.31 0.31 4.84
N VAL A 60 20.67 -0.04 5.93
CA VAL A 60 19.25 0.34 6.15
C VAL A 60 19.05 1.84 6.16
N ASP A 61 19.96 2.62 6.73
CA ASP A 61 19.87 4.08 6.79
C ASP A 61 20.05 4.72 5.40
N GLY A 62 20.97 4.18 4.58
CA GLY A 62 21.13 4.60 3.19
C GLY A 62 19.88 4.32 2.35
N ARG A 63 19.24 3.17 2.53
CA ARG A 63 17.96 2.84 1.90
C ARG A 63 16.84 3.78 2.32
N ILE A 64 16.74 4.12 3.61
CA ILE A 64 15.73 5.08 4.12
C ILE A 64 15.95 6.47 3.51
N ALA A 65 17.19 6.94 3.42
CA ALA A 65 17.51 8.22 2.80
C ALA A 65 17.15 8.24 1.30
N ALA A 66 17.39 7.14 0.58
CA ALA A 66 17.01 6.98 -0.80
C ALA A 66 15.48 6.98 -0.98
N ILE A 67 14.74 6.33 -0.08
CA ILE A 67 13.27 6.33 -0.05
C ILE A 67 12.73 7.76 0.12
N HIS A 68 13.24 8.54 1.06
CA HIS A 68 12.81 9.93 1.26
C HIS A 68 13.07 10.79 0.02
N THR A 69 14.23 10.61 -0.61
CA THR A 69 14.57 11.29 -1.87
C THR A 69 13.58 10.91 -2.98
N ALA A 70 13.30 9.62 -3.13
CA ALA A 70 12.34 9.13 -4.12
C ALA A 70 10.91 9.62 -3.84
N MET A 71 10.46 9.65 -2.58
CA MET A 71 9.15 10.18 -2.20
C MET A 71 9.00 11.66 -2.59
N ALA A 72 10.02 12.49 -2.31
CA ALA A 72 10.01 13.90 -2.69
C ALA A 72 9.95 14.08 -4.21
N ASP A 73 10.75 13.32 -4.95
CA ASP A 73 10.76 13.31 -6.41
C ASP A 73 9.42 12.85 -6.99
N TYR A 74 8.88 11.75 -6.49
CA TYR A 74 7.61 11.19 -6.98
C TYR A 74 6.44 12.14 -6.72
N ARG A 75 6.39 12.76 -5.55
CA ARG A 75 5.39 13.78 -5.26
C ARG A 75 5.45 14.96 -6.22
N ALA A 76 6.64 15.35 -6.64
CA ALA A 76 6.85 16.50 -7.54
C ALA A 76 6.59 16.16 -9.02
N ARG A 77 6.92 14.95 -9.48
CA ARG A 77 7.01 14.64 -10.91
C ARG A 77 6.24 13.42 -11.38
N VAL A 78 5.95 12.46 -10.50
CA VAL A 78 5.34 11.18 -10.87
C VAL A 78 3.89 11.12 -10.44
N LEU A 79 3.57 11.52 -9.21
CA LEU A 79 2.23 11.44 -8.64
C LEU A 79 1.43 12.70 -9.01
N THR A 80 1.05 12.81 -10.28
CA THR A 80 0.41 14.01 -10.86
C THR A 80 -1.11 13.93 -10.95
N ARG A 81 -1.70 12.80 -10.56
CA ARG A 81 -3.14 12.57 -10.49
C ARG A 81 -3.55 12.36 -9.04
N GLY A 82 -4.82 12.54 -8.71
CA GLY A 82 -5.33 12.30 -7.38
C GLY A 82 -6.82 12.04 -7.36
N VAL A 83 -7.27 11.36 -6.30
CA VAL A 83 -8.68 11.14 -5.96
C VAL A 83 -8.87 11.59 -4.53
N HIS A 84 -9.87 12.43 -4.28
CA HIS A 84 -10.34 12.71 -2.92
C HIS A 84 -11.53 11.80 -2.63
N GLY A 85 -11.42 10.92 -1.65
CA GLY A 85 -12.44 9.94 -1.32
C GLY A 85 -11.83 8.60 -0.91
N PHE A 86 -12.31 7.52 -1.55
CA PHE A 86 -11.81 6.16 -1.36
C PHE A 86 -11.44 5.55 -2.71
N VAL A 87 -10.65 4.47 -2.67
CA VAL A 87 -10.45 3.58 -3.82
C VAL A 87 -10.96 2.20 -3.47
N TYR A 88 -11.93 1.71 -4.24
CA TYR A 88 -12.29 0.29 -4.21
C TYR A 88 -11.22 -0.49 -4.97
N VAL A 89 -10.69 -1.55 -4.37
CA VAL A 89 -9.59 -2.33 -4.93
C VAL A 89 -9.94 -3.82 -4.97
N GLU A 90 -9.58 -4.46 -6.07
CA GLU A 90 -9.58 -5.92 -6.20
C GLU A 90 -8.16 -6.40 -6.45
N ARG A 91 -7.75 -7.43 -5.71
CA ARG A 91 -6.51 -8.14 -5.90
C ARG A 91 -6.79 -9.60 -6.21
N ALA A 92 -6.53 -10.04 -7.44
CA ALA A 92 -6.69 -11.43 -7.85
C ALA A 92 -5.34 -12.18 -7.78
N THR A 93 -5.38 -13.38 -7.22
CA THR A 93 -4.26 -14.32 -7.15
C THR A 93 -4.78 -15.72 -7.46
N GLN A 94 -3.91 -16.73 -7.51
CA GLN A 94 -4.31 -18.12 -7.68
C GLN A 94 -5.24 -18.63 -6.57
N SER A 95 -5.16 -18.03 -5.36
CA SER A 95 -5.98 -18.42 -4.21
C SER A 95 -7.35 -17.73 -4.15
N GLY A 96 -7.62 -16.77 -5.04
CA GLY A 96 -8.90 -16.04 -5.10
C GLY A 96 -8.75 -14.55 -5.27
N VAL A 97 -9.86 -13.83 -5.12
CA VAL A 97 -9.92 -12.37 -5.23
C VAL A 97 -10.14 -11.77 -3.84
N ARG A 98 -9.24 -10.87 -3.44
CA ARG A 98 -9.40 -10.01 -2.27
C ARG A 98 -10.01 -8.70 -2.70
N GLN A 99 -10.99 -8.23 -1.93
CA GLN A 99 -11.68 -6.96 -2.14
C GLN A 99 -11.44 -6.03 -0.94
N GLY A 100 -11.34 -4.74 -1.16
CA GLY A 100 -11.12 -3.78 -0.09
C GLY A 100 -11.37 -2.34 -0.49
N LEU A 101 -11.31 -1.47 0.51
CA LEU A 101 -11.37 -0.01 0.35
C LEU A 101 -10.08 0.60 0.89
N VAL A 102 -9.46 1.46 0.11
CA VAL A 102 -8.36 2.33 0.56
C VAL A 102 -8.96 3.64 1.05
N GLY A 103 -8.61 4.04 2.25
CA GLY A 103 -9.09 5.27 2.89
C GLY A 103 -8.34 5.52 4.19
N ALA A 104 -8.70 6.55 4.93
CA ALA A 104 -8.14 6.84 6.23
C ALA A 104 -9.01 6.27 7.37
N VAL A 105 -8.36 5.90 8.48
CA VAL A 105 -9.01 5.41 9.69
C VAL A 105 -8.74 6.40 10.82
N ASP A 106 -9.79 6.72 11.58
CA ASP A 106 -9.67 7.54 12.77
C ASP A 106 -9.02 6.73 13.90
N LEU A 107 -7.80 7.09 14.27
CA LEU A 107 -7.06 6.43 15.34
C LEU A 107 -7.64 6.71 16.74
N GLU A 108 -8.48 7.73 16.93
CA GLU A 108 -9.19 7.97 18.18
C GLU A 108 -10.25 6.86 18.45
N ALA A 109 -10.65 6.11 17.43
CA ALA A 109 -11.51 4.94 17.56
C ALA A 109 -10.77 3.68 18.09
N TYR A 110 -9.46 3.77 18.33
CA TYR A 110 -8.61 2.70 18.82
C TYR A 110 -8.41 2.80 20.34
N SER A 111 -8.34 1.66 21.04
CA SER A 111 -8.01 1.63 22.47
C SER A 111 -7.18 0.39 22.81
N TYR A 112 -6.19 0.61 23.67
CA TYR A 112 -5.37 -0.46 24.29
C TYR A 112 -5.91 -0.89 25.66
N GLU A 113 -6.94 -0.25 26.18
CA GLU A 113 -7.45 -0.54 27.52
C GLU A 113 -8.04 -1.95 27.58
N LYS A 114 -7.62 -2.72 28.59
CA LYS A 114 -8.11 -4.06 28.81
C LYS A 114 -9.63 -4.04 29.10
N GLY A 115 -10.40 -4.78 28.31
CA GLY A 115 -11.85 -4.85 28.45
C GLY A 115 -12.61 -3.75 27.69
N SER A 116 -11.93 -2.83 27.03
CA SER A 116 -12.57 -1.93 26.08
C SER A 116 -13.07 -2.67 24.85
N ALA A 117 -14.07 -2.11 24.16
CA ALA A 117 -14.60 -2.63 22.89
C ALA A 117 -14.55 -1.54 21.80
N PRO A 118 -13.35 -1.08 21.42
CA PRO A 118 -13.20 -0.04 20.41
C PRO A 118 -13.60 -0.54 19.03
N LEU A 119 -13.95 0.39 18.12
CA LEU A 119 -14.24 0.07 16.73
C LEU A 119 -12.99 -0.44 16.00
N VAL A 120 -11.82 0.15 16.29
CA VAL A 120 -10.53 -0.31 15.77
C VAL A 120 -9.84 -1.14 16.83
N ARG A 121 -9.54 -2.40 16.51
CA ARG A 121 -8.94 -3.36 17.44
C ARG A 121 -7.59 -3.85 16.95
N PRO A 122 -6.62 -4.08 17.85
CA PRO A 122 -5.38 -4.75 17.47
C PRO A 122 -5.66 -6.21 17.13
N SER A 123 -5.11 -6.69 16.02
CA SER A 123 -5.16 -8.11 15.64
C SER A 123 -4.00 -8.91 16.25
N GLU A 124 -2.86 -8.25 16.44
CA GLU A 124 -1.61 -8.87 16.91
C GLU A 124 -0.69 -7.85 17.58
N ASN A 125 0.32 -8.35 18.29
CA ASN A 125 1.38 -7.52 18.83
C ASN A 125 2.43 -7.23 17.76
N THR A 126 2.89 -5.98 17.68
CA THR A 126 3.97 -5.57 16.79
C THR A 126 5.32 -6.12 17.31
N ILE A 127 6.15 -6.62 16.41
CA ILE A 127 7.54 -6.96 16.68
C ILE A 127 8.31 -5.67 16.96
N VAL A 128 8.73 -5.46 18.19
CA VAL A 128 9.29 -4.18 18.69
C VAL A 128 10.53 -3.75 17.90
N GLU A 129 11.39 -4.71 17.56
CA GLU A 129 12.63 -4.47 16.83
C GLU A 129 12.41 -3.92 15.42
N ARG A 130 11.25 -4.14 14.85
CA ARG A 130 10.87 -3.64 13.51
C ARG A 130 10.31 -2.21 13.53
N ILE A 131 9.98 -1.67 14.71
CA ILE A 131 9.39 -0.34 14.84
C ILE A 131 10.38 0.77 14.43
N PRO A 132 11.65 0.81 14.90
CA PRO A 132 12.54 1.92 14.60
C PRO A 132 12.76 2.18 13.11
N PRO A 133 13.13 1.21 12.27
CA PRO A 133 13.33 1.46 10.84
C PRO A 133 12.01 1.83 10.12
N ARG A 134 10.89 1.24 10.50
CA ARG A 134 9.57 1.61 9.95
C ARG A 134 9.17 3.04 10.30
N LEU A 135 9.44 3.45 11.55
CA LEU A 135 9.22 4.81 12.00
C LEU A 135 10.15 5.79 11.27
N ALA A 136 11.41 5.40 11.04
CA ALA A 136 12.36 6.24 10.32
C ALA A 136 11.92 6.51 8.87
N VAL A 137 11.34 5.52 8.17
CA VAL A 137 10.75 5.71 6.84
C VAL A 137 9.62 6.76 6.89
N ARG A 138 8.76 6.72 7.92
CA ARG A 138 7.60 7.63 8.03
C ARG A 138 7.94 9.01 8.56
N ARG A 139 9.01 9.14 9.34
CA ARG A 139 9.37 10.41 9.98
C ARG A 139 9.80 11.45 8.95
N GLY A 140 8.99 12.49 8.79
CA GLY A 140 9.21 13.54 7.80
C GLY A 140 8.93 13.16 6.35
N ALA A 141 8.38 11.96 6.11
CA ALA A 141 7.99 11.52 4.78
C ALA A 141 6.85 12.38 4.22
N PRO A 142 6.91 12.79 2.95
CA PRO A 142 5.83 13.55 2.32
C PRO A 142 4.65 12.67 1.83
N LEU A 143 4.78 11.34 1.91
CA LEU A 143 3.80 10.35 1.48
C LEU A 143 3.62 9.30 2.57
N GLU A 144 2.40 8.80 2.75
CA GLU A 144 2.11 7.65 3.61
C GLU A 144 2.19 6.36 2.80
N THR A 145 3.20 5.56 3.05
CA THR A 145 3.42 4.23 2.45
C THR A 145 4.21 3.33 3.41
N PRO A 146 4.03 1.99 3.35
CA PRO A 146 2.94 1.24 2.75
C PRO A 146 1.64 1.40 3.53
N HIS A 147 0.51 1.09 2.87
CA HIS A 147 -0.79 1.07 3.53
C HIS A 147 -0.90 -0.11 4.50
N ILE A 148 -1.65 0.08 5.58
CA ILE A 148 -1.95 -0.99 6.54
C ILE A 148 -3.21 -1.70 6.08
N MET A 149 -3.18 -3.04 6.06
CA MET A 149 -4.36 -3.85 5.79
C MET A 149 -5.13 -4.11 7.08
N MET A 150 -6.40 -3.74 7.09
CA MET A 150 -7.33 -4.01 8.18
C MET A 150 -8.39 -5.01 7.73
N LEU A 151 -8.84 -5.87 8.63
CA LEU A 151 -9.97 -6.76 8.40
C LEU A 151 -11.24 -6.11 8.93
N LEU A 152 -12.32 -6.24 8.17
CA LEU A 152 -13.65 -5.79 8.57
C LEU A 152 -14.44 -6.97 9.14
N ASP A 153 -15.04 -6.77 10.30
CA ASP A 153 -16.07 -7.68 10.84
C ASP A 153 -17.43 -7.26 10.28
N ASP A 154 -17.74 -7.74 9.07
CA ASP A 154 -18.95 -7.38 8.31
C ASP A 154 -19.64 -8.64 7.75
N ALA A 155 -20.26 -9.41 8.63
CA ALA A 155 -20.97 -10.63 8.26
C ALA A 155 -22.15 -10.39 7.28
N ALA A 156 -22.65 -9.16 7.20
CA ALA A 156 -23.72 -8.79 6.28
C ALA A 156 -23.23 -8.39 4.89
N CYS A 157 -21.91 -8.32 4.68
CA CYS A 157 -21.31 -7.87 3.43
C CYS A 157 -21.84 -6.49 2.95
N GLY A 158 -22.02 -5.58 3.91
CA GLY A 158 -22.66 -4.28 3.72
C GLY A 158 -21.68 -3.14 3.38
N VAL A 159 -20.38 -3.34 3.62
CA VAL A 159 -19.37 -2.27 3.47
C VAL A 159 -18.64 -2.35 2.14
N VAL A 160 -18.04 -3.48 1.78
CA VAL A 160 -17.16 -3.59 0.59
C VAL A 160 -17.94 -4.06 -0.64
N GLU A 161 -18.80 -5.06 -0.51
CA GLU A 161 -19.52 -5.69 -1.62
C GLU A 161 -20.46 -4.76 -2.41
N PRO A 162 -21.08 -3.72 -1.82
CA PRO A 162 -21.83 -2.73 -2.59
C PRO A 162 -20.99 -2.01 -3.65
N PHE A 163 -19.71 -1.77 -3.39
CA PHE A 163 -18.79 -1.15 -4.35
C PHE A 163 -18.43 -2.12 -5.48
N ALA A 164 -18.22 -3.41 -5.17
CA ALA A 164 -18.00 -4.45 -6.17
C ALA A 164 -19.14 -4.50 -7.20
N LYS A 165 -20.38 -4.42 -6.73
CA LYS A 165 -21.57 -4.44 -7.60
C LYS A 165 -21.69 -3.21 -8.51
N LYS A 166 -21.14 -2.08 -8.10
CA LYS A 166 -21.24 -0.79 -8.80
C LYS A 166 -19.97 -0.41 -9.56
N LYS A 167 -18.90 -1.21 -9.51
CA LYS A 167 -17.58 -0.85 -10.07
C LYS A 167 -17.60 -0.52 -11.55
N ALA A 168 -18.48 -1.16 -12.35
CA ALA A 168 -18.59 -0.93 -13.78
C ALA A 168 -19.09 0.50 -14.16
N ALA A 169 -19.72 1.21 -13.21
CA ALA A 169 -20.17 2.58 -13.39
C ALA A 169 -19.17 3.63 -12.86
N ARG A 170 -18.01 3.18 -12.33
CA ARG A 170 -17.00 4.05 -11.70
C ARG A 170 -15.80 4.24 -12.62
N GLU A 171 -15.05 5.31 -12.40
CA GLU A 171 -13.78 5.53 -13.08
C GLU A 171 -12.77 4.45 -12.65
N THR A 172 -12.23 3.72 -13.62
CA THR A 172 -11.10 2.81 -13.40
C THR A 172 -9.82 3.63 -13.29
N LEU A 173 -9.15 3.54 -12.15
CA LEU A 173 -7.92 4.26 -11.86
C LEU A 173 -6.69 3.51 -12.34
N TYR A 174 -6.71 2.21 -12.19
CA TYR A 174 -5.68 1.26 -12.66
C TYR A 174 -6.26 -0.14 -12.80
N ASP A 175 -5.66 -0.91 -13.69
CA ASP A 175 -6.01 -2.31 -14.01
C ASP A 175 -4.76 -2.95 -14.63
N THR A 176 -4.02 -3.78 -13.87
CA THR A 176 -2.70 -4.25 -14.29
C THR A 176 -2.27 -5.55 -13.60
N GLU A 177 -1.38 -6.28 -14.27
CA GLU A 177 -0.65 -7.39 -13.67
C GLU A 177 0.51 -6.88 -12.80
N LEU A 178 0.71 -7.53 -11.66
CA LEU A 178 1.85 -7.25 -10.79
C LEU A 178 3.09 -7.99 -11.27
N MET A 179 4.24 -7.32 -11.19
CA MET A 179 5.52 -7.89 -11.58
C MET A 179 5.80 -9.23 -10.87
N LEU A 180 6.63 -10.05 -11.49
CA LEU A 180 7.12 -11.33 -10.96
C LEU A 180 6.01 -12.31 -10.56
N GLY A 181 4.90 -12.30 -11.29
CA GLY A 181 3.78 -13.20 -11.03
C GLY A 181 2.99 -12.87 -9.76
N GLY A 182 3.04 -11.64 -9.31
CA GLY A 182 2.34 -11.16 -8.11
C GLY A 182 0.82 -11.20 -8.20
N GLY A 183 0.22 -11.57 -9.35
CA GLY A 183 -1.21 -11.56 -9.61
C GLY A 183 -1.66 -10.23 -10.19
N HIS A 184 -2.97 -10.03 -10.27
CA HIS A 184 -3.60 -8.89 -10.90
C HIS A 184 -4.17 -7.92 -9.86
N ILE A 185 -4.11 -6.61 -10.11
CA ILE A 185 -4.72 -5.58 -9.27
C ILE A 185 -5.49 -4.59 -10.11
N ALA A 186 -6.69 -4.24 -9.65
CA ALA A 186 -7.50 -3.18 -10.26
C ALA A 186 -8.11 -2.29 -9.18
N GLY A 187 -8.29 -1.00 -9.49
CA GLY A 187 -8.83 -0.01 -8.57
C GLY A 187 -9.78 0.97 -9.24
N TRP A 188 -10.83 1.35 -8.52
CA TRP A 188 -11.88 2.25 -8.98
C TRP A 188 -12.10 3.39 -8.00
N ALA A 189 -12.33 4.60 -8.52
CA ALA A 189 -12.62 5.76 -7.70
C ALA A 189 -13.97 5.62 -6.99
N VAL A 190 -14.01 6.04 -5.72
CA VAL A 190 -15.24 6.16 -4.91
C VAL A 190 -15.25 7.55 -4.33
N THR A 191 -16.01 8.44 -4.99
CA THR A 191 -16.06 9.89 -4.71
C THR A 191 -17.48 10.39 -4.41
N ASP A 192 -18.45 9.47 -4.31
CA ASP A 192 -19.87 9.69 -4.10
C ASP A 192 -20.39 9.02 -2.82
#